data_a7d3718ac90ea57290a7d90ad176fe09
#
_entry.id   a7d3718ac90ea57290a7d90ad176fe09
#
_cell.length_a   1.000
_cell.length_b   1.000
_cell.length_c   1.000
_cell.angle_alpha   90.00
_cell.angle_beta   90.00
_cell.angle_gamma   90.00
#
_symmetry.space_group_name_H-M   'P 1'
#
loop_
_entity.id
_entity.type
_entity.pdbx_description
1 polymer ?
#
loop_
_entity_poly.entity_id
_entity_poly.type
_entity_poly.pdbx_seq_one_letter_code
_entity_poly.pdbx_strand_id
1 'polypeptide(L)'
;MLQLVNVGQKSLADYATIATRGLMEEIRRLAEPLRGKRLVHLSATAFGGGVVEINYALVPLMRDAGLDAEWRIIVGAEEFFAVTKTIHNALQGDPLGLTETQQEVYRRFQEVNAEQFVDDYDYVLVHDPQPAGMIEHFADSAAHWIWRCHIDLSQPNRDVLDFLLPWLGRYDAAIFHMHEYVPRGAEIAPAFIWPPAIDPLTPKNMALSPEDAAYIVDQFGIDVERPLLTQVSRFDPWKDPLGVIDAYRLVKAEHPDVQLALVGSMAHDDPEGWDYYNRTVNYAGGDPDVYILSNLNNIGSVEVNAFQVHSAAAIQKSTKEGFGLTVTEALWKTRPMVASRVGGIVAQIQDGETGWLVDPHSPEECARACIEILADPISARQRALRGKEYVRRNFLMPRLLRDWLVLLNKLEGNDTAGAEVVTAAAV
;
A
#
# COMPACT_ATOMS: atom_id res chain seq x y z
N MET A 1 -19.03 15.93 14.97
CA MET A 1 -19.14 14.83 13.99
C MET A 1 -17.83 14.69 13.26
N LEU A 2 -17.32 13.48 13.07
CA LEU A 2 -16.07 13.22 12.35
C LEU A 2 -16.14 13.75 10.91
N GLN A 3 -15.01 14.25 10.40
CA GLN A 3 -14.94 14.87 9.07
C GLN A 3 -15.19 13.85 7.97
N LEU A 4 -16.17 14.13 7.10
CA LEU A 4 -16.44 13.35 5.89
C LEU A 4 -15.43 13.71 4.79
N VAL A 5 -14.87 12.69 4.15
CA VAL A 5 -13.97 12.83 2.99
C VAL A 5 -14.78 12.76 1.70
N ASN A 6 -14.57 13.73 0.83
CA ASN A 6 -15.16 13.68 -0.51
C ASN A 6 -14.29 12.80 -1.43
N VAL A 7 -14.79 11.64 -1.79
CA VAL A 7 -14.07 10.64 -2.62
C VAL A 7 -14.45 10.69 -4.11
N GLY A 8 -15.37 11.57 -4.49
CA GLY A 8 -15.89 11.64 -5.86
C GLY A 8 -16.75 10.43 -6.24
N GLN A 9 -16.74 10.09 -7.53
CA GLN A 9 -17.51 8.98 -8.10
C GLN A 9 -16.62 8.10 -8.97
N LYS A 10 -16.90 6.79 -9.00
CA LYS A 10 -16.31 5.79 -9.90
C LYS A 10 -17.39 4.82 -10.34
N SER A 11 -17.21 4.20 -11.52
CA SER A 11 -18.11 3.16 -11.98
C SER A 11 -17.39 1.84 -12.18
N LEU A 12 -17.99 0.75 -11.72
CA LEU A 12 -17.54 -0.61 -11.99
C LEU A 12 -17.53 -0.93 -13.50
N ALA A 13 -18.35 -0.25 -14.28
CA ALA A 13 -18.39 -0.42 -15.74
C ALA A 13 -17.04 -0.04 -16.39
N ASP A 14 -16.31 0.92 -15.83
CA ASP A 14 -15.01 1.37 -16.36
C ASP A 14 -13.92 0.29 -16.26
N TYR A 15 -14.11 -0.69 -15.37
CA TYR A 15 -13.19 -1.82 -15.18
C TYR A 15 -13.51 -3.03 -16.06
N ALA A 16 -14.58 -3.00 -16.86
CA ALA A 16 -15.05 -4.15 -17.62
C ALA A 16 -14.04 -4.68 -18.67
N THR A 17 -13.14 -3.82 -19.15
CA THR A 17 -12.07 -4.20 -20.09
C THR A 17 -10.79 -4.67 -19.38
N ILE A 18 -10.68 -4.44 -18.08
CA ILE A 18 -9.51 -4.73 -17.26
C ILE A 18 -9.71 -6.00 -16.44
N ALA A 19 -10.83 -6.07 -15.72
CA ALA A 19 -11.22 -7.22 -14.93
C ALA A 19 -11.80 -8.35 -15.81
N THR A 20 -11.79 -9.58 -15.29
CA THR A 20 -12.46 -10.68 -16.01
C THR A 20 -13.97 -10.55 -15.92
N ARG A 21 -14.70 -11.03 -16.97
CA ARG A 21 -16.16 -11.05 -16.96
C ARG A 21 -16.72 -11.79 -15.72
N GLY A 22 -16.12 -12.93 -15.37
CA GLY A 22 -16.54 -13.72 -14.20
C GLY A 22 -16.44 -12.95 -12.89
N LEU A 23 -15.33 -12.19 -12.68
CA LEU A 23 -15.15 -11.34 -11.50
C LEU A 23 -16.22 -10.25 -11.44
N MET A 24 -16.55 -9.61 -12.56
CA MET A 24 -17.57 -8.56 -12.61
C MET A 24 -18.99 -9.11 -12.35
N GLU A 25 -19.28 -10.30 -12.82
CA GLU A 25 -20.54 -11.00 -12.53
C GLU A 25 -20.63 -11.41 -11.05
N GLU A 26 -19.52 -11.91 -10.48
CA GLU A 26 -19.41 -12.27 -9.06
C GLU A 26 -19.63 -11.04 -8.15
N ILE A 27 -18.98 -9.90 -8.45
CA ILE A 27 -19.18 -8.64 -7.70
C ILE A 27 -20.66 -8.24 -7.68
N ARG A 28 -21.33 -8.25 -8.85
CA ARG A 28 -22.76 -7.88 -8.91
C ARG A 28 -23.62 -8.80 -8.06
N ARG A 29 -23.38 -10.10 -8.12
CA ARG A 29 -24.12 -11.10 -7.33
C ARG A 29 -23.89 -10.93 -5.83
N LEU A 30 -22.65 -10.69 -5.40
CA LEU A 30 -22.30 -10.48 -3.99
C LEU A 30 -22.81 -9.14 -3.45
N ALA A 31 -22.94 -8.13 -4.30
CA ALA A 31 -23.42 -6.81 -3.89
C ALA A 31 -24.94 -6.75 -3.68
N GLU A 32 -25.72 -7.61 -4.38
CA GLU A 32 -27.17 -7.54 -4.35
C GLU A 32 -27.79 -7.70 -2.95
N PRO A 33 -27.37 -8.66 -2.08
CA PRO A 33 -27.88 -8.77 -0.72
C PRO A 33 -27.48 -7.60 0.20
N LEU A 34 -26.44 -6.85 -0.16
CA LEU A 34 -25.88 -5.75 0.63
C LEU A 34 -26.38 -4.37 0.18
N ARG A 35 -27.29 -4.33 -0.80
CA ARG A 35 -27.80 -3.07 -1.36
C ARG A 35 -28.45 -2.19 -0.29
N GLY A 36 -28.02 -0.93 -0.21
CA GLY A 36 -28.49 0.06 0.74
C GLY A 36 -27.95 -0.08 2.16
N LYS A 37 -27.12 -1.10 2.44
CA LYS A 37 -26.40 -1.22 3.71
C LYS A 37 -25.44 -0.04 3.89
N ARG A 38 -25.45 0.54 5.09
CA ARG A 38 -24.63 1.69 5.46
C ARG A 38 -23.26 1.25 5.98
N LEU A 39 -22.21 1.81 5.40
CA LEU A 39 -20.84 1.43 5.70
C LEU A 39 -19.94 2.65 5.85
N VAL A 40 -19.14 2.70 6.90
CA VAL A 40 -18.13 3.76 7.09
C VAL A 40 -16.72 3.20 7.19
N HIS A 41 -15.79 3.82 6.48
CA HIS A 41 -14.36 3.67 6.68
C HIS A 41 -13.87 4.74 7.67
N LEU A 42 -13.16 4.35 8.72
CA LEU A 42 -12.52 5.25 9.70
C LEU A 42 -11.00 5.15 9.57
N SER A 43 -10.34 6.27 9.32
CA SER A 43 -8.87 6.35 9.27
C SER A 43 -8.34 7.63 9.89
N ALA A 44 -7.02 7.71 10.07
CA ALA A 44 -6.38 8.86 10.71
C ALA A 44 -6.26 10.08 9.78
N THR A 45 -6.17 9.89 8.47
CA THR A 45 -5.91 10.96 7.50
C THR A 45 -6.53 10.66 6.14
N ALA A 46 -6.80 11.72 5.38
CA ALA A 46 -7.20 11.65 3.97
C ALA A 46 -6.05 12.04 3.00
N PHE A 47 -4.82 12.15 3.50
CA PHE A 47 -3.66 12.60 2.72
C PHE A 47 -2.48 11.64 2.86
N GLY A 48 -1.86 11.34 1.72
CA GLY A 48 -0.64 10.53 1.63
C GLY A 48 -0.84 9.03 1.93
N GLY A 49 0.01 8.20 1.34
CA GLY A 49 0.08 6.77 1.61
C GLY A 49 -0.95 5.87 0.94
N GLY A 50 -0.67 4.57 0.98
CA GLY A 50 -1.46 3.55 0.26
C GLY A 50 -2.89 3.39 0.75
N VAL A 51 -3.17 3.55 2.05
CA VAL A 51 -4.53 3.46 2.62
C VAL A 51 -5.44 4.53 2.03
N VAL A 52 -4.92 5.74 1.87
CA VAL A 52 -5.62 6.88 1.28
C VAL A 52 -5.94 6.60 -0.19
N GLU A 53 -4.96 6.13 -0.97
CA GLU A 53 -5.15 5.77 -2.38
C GLU A 53 -6.21 4.66 -2.55
N ILE A 54 -6.20 3.66 -1.66
CA ILE A 54 -7.18 2.57 -1.64
C ILE A 54 -8.59 3.13 -1.37
N ASN A 55 -8.77 3.96 -0.35
CA ASN A 55 -10.09 4.46 0.04
C ASN A 55 -10.67 5.43 -1.00
N TYR A 56 -9.87 6.24 -1.67
CA TYR A 56 -10.31 7.08 -2.81
C TYR A 56 -10.83 6.26 -3.99
N ALA A 57 -10.45 5.00 -4.11
CA ALA A 57 -10.96 4.11 -5.15
C ALA A 57 -12.07 3.19 -4.63
N LEU A 58 -11.87 2.57 -3.46
CA LEU A 58 -12.75 1.54 -2.93
C LEU A 58 -14.12 2.08 -2.50
N VAL A 59 -14.15 3.20 -1.76
CA VAL A 59 -15.40 3.77 -1.25
C VAL A 59 -16.39 4.14 -2.37
N PRO A 60 -15.98 4.89 -3.43
CA PRO A 60 -16.89 5.14 -4.54
C PRO A 60 -17.29 3.88 -5.32
N LEU A 61 -16.44 2.85 -5.39
CA LEU A 61 -16.80 1.57 -6.01
C LEU A 61 -17.80 0.78 -5.16
N MET A 62 -17.71 0.85 -3.83
CA MET A 62 -18.75 0.29 -2.95
C MET A 62 -20.10 0.97 -3.16
N ARG A 63 -20.10 2.31 -3.38
CA ARG A 63 -21.33 3.06 -3.73
C ARG A 63 -21.91 2.61 -5.07
N ASP A 64 -21.07 2.47 -6.09
CA ASP A 64 -21.53 1.99 -7.43
C ASP A 64 -22.05 0.54 -7.36
N ALA A 65 -21.52 -0.26 -6.45
CA ALA A 65 -22.02 -1.60 -6.15
C ALA A 65 -23.37 -1.62 -5.40
N GLY A 66 -23.81 -0.47 -4.86
CA GLY A 66 -25.12 -0.31 -4.23
C GLY A 66 -25.11 -0.16 -2.71
N LEU A 67 -23.94 -0.10 -2.06
CA LEU A 67 -23.83 0.19 -0.62
C LEU A 67 -23.89 1.72 -0.40
N ASP A 68 -24.36 2.13 0.78
CA ASP A 68 -24.24 3.51 1.25
C ASP A 68 -22.92 3.67 2.02
N ALA A 69 -21.81 3.79 1.27
CA ALA A 69 -20.46 3.80 1.82
C ALA A 69 -19.92 5.21 1.97
N GLU A 70 -19.29 5.51 3.09
CA GLU A 70 -18.58 6.78 3.30
C GLU A 70 -17.22 6.58 3.97
N TRP A 71 -16.42 7.63 3.95
CA TRP A 71 -15.12 7.66 4.59
C TRP A 71 -15.01 8.88 5.48
N ARG A 72 -14.68 8.62 6.76
CA ARG A 72 -14.47 9.66 7.77
C ARG A 72 -13.08 9.57 8.35
N ILE A 73 -12.53 10.72 8.72
CA ILE A 73 -11.26 10.81 9.43
C ILE A 73 -11.48 11.21 10.88
N ILE A 74 -10.68 10.60 11.76
CA ILE A 74 -10.68 10.93 13.18
C ILE A 74 -10.04 12.29 13.42
N VAL A 75 -10.38 12.90 14.54
CA VAL A 75 -9.72 14.12 15.01
C VAL A 75 -8.58 13.76 15.97
N GLY A 76 -7.50 14.55 15.92
CA GLY A 76 -6.36 14.40 16.79
C GLY A 76 -5.57 15.70 16.89
N ALA A 77 -4.90 15.91 18.02
CA ALA A 77 -3.89 16.94 18.18
C ALA A 77 -2.51 16.36 17.86
N GLU A 78 -1.50 17.21 17.77
CA GLU A 78 -0.11 16.84 17.51
C GLU A 78 0.37 15.74 18.48
N GLU A 79 0.05 15.88 19.78
CA GLU A 79 0.40 14.89 20.82
C GLU A 79 -0.18 13.50 20.51
N PHE A 80 -1.42 13.43 20.04
CA PHE A 80 -2.06 12.15 19.68
C PHE A 80 -1.37 11.51 18.48
N PHE A 81 -1.10 12.28 17.43
CA PHE A 81 -0.42 11.75 16.26
C PHE A 81 1.03 11.34 16.52
N ALA A 82 1.72 12.03 17.44
CA ALA A 82 3.03 11.60 17.93
C ALA A 82 2.95 10.24 18.66
N VAL A 83 1.95 10.03 19.52
CA VAL A 83 1.72 8.74 20.18
C VAL A 83 1.37 7.65 19.18
N THR A 84 0.48 7.90 18.24
CA THR A 84 0.08 6.89 17.25
C THR A 84 1.20 6.57 16.25
N LYS A 85 2.12 7.51 15.97
CA LYS A 85 3.37 7.24 15.22
C LYS A 85 4.29 6.31 16.03
N THR A 86 4.42 6.51 17.35
CA THR A 86 5.16 5.58 18.21
C THR A 86 4.54 4.19 18.20
N ILE A 87 3.21 4.08 18.32
CA ILE A 87 2.48 2.80 18.21
C ILE A 87 2.77 2.14 16.86
N HIS A 88 2.65 2.88 15.76
CA HIS A 88 2.89 2.36 14.40
C HIS A 88 4.32 1.81 14.25
N ASN A 89 5.33 2.53 14.70
CA ASN A 89 6.72 2.10 14.62
C ASN A 89 7.00 0.88 15.53
N ALA A 90 6.47 0.90 16.75
CA ALA A 90 6.61 -0.21 17.70
C ALA A 90 5.95 -1.48 17.19
N LEU A 91 4.77 -1.40 16.59
CA LEU A 91 4.11 -2.54 15.94
C LEU A 91 4.91 -3.09 14.76
N GLN A 92 5.78 -2.30 14.15
CA GLN A 92 6.71 -2.73 13.13
C GLN A 92 8.09 -3.15 13.69
N GLY A 93 8.24 -3.27 15.02
CA GLY A 93 9.43 -3.80 15.67
C GLY A 93 10.39 -2.75 16.22
N ASP A 94 9.99 -1.47 16.34
CA ASP A 94 10.75 -0.50 17.11
C ASP A 94 10.74 -0.93 18.60
N PRO A 95 11.90 -0.94 19.30
CA PRO A 95 11.98 -1.35 20.69
C PRO A 95 11.32 -0.36 21.68
N LEU A 96 10.97 0.84 21.24
CA LEU A 96 10.33 1.84 22.10
C LEU A 96 8.90 1.42 22.46
N GLY A 97 8.62 1.35 23.74
CA GLY A 97 7.29 1.12 24.30
C GLY A 97 6.52 2.44 24.51
N LEU A 98 5.31 2.33 25.06
CA LEU A 98 4.48 3.48 25.44
C LEU A 98 4.62 3.77 26.93
N THR A 99 4.81 5.04 27.27
CA THR A 99 4.68 5.52 28.65
C THR A 99 3.21 5.54 29.06
N GLU A 100 2.92 5.54 30.39
CA GLU A 100 1.55 5.67 30.91
C GLU A 100 0.84 6.93 30.37
N THR A 101 1.54 8.06 30.33
CA THR A 101 1.00 9.32 29.78
C THR A 101 0.64 9.17 28.30
N GLN A 102 1.44 8.49 27.50
CA GLN A 102 1.12 8.25 26.09
C GLN A 102 -0.10 7.33 25.94
N GLN A 103 -0.24 6.32 26.79
CA GLN A 103 -1.43 5.46 26.82
C GLN A 103 -2.68 6.24 27.20
N GLU A 104 -2.60 7.17 28.17
CA GLU A 104 -3.70 8.05 28.54
C GLU A 104 -4.10 8.99 27.41
N VAL A 105 -3.12 9.58 26.69
CA VAL A 105 -3.37 10.40 25.50
C VAL A 105 -4.12 9.57 24.46
N TYR A 106 -3.67 8.36 24.17
CA TYR A 106 -4.33 7.48 23.20
C TYR A 106 -5.80 7.22 23.61
N ARG A 107 -6.07 6.78 24.84
CA ARG A 107 -7.43 6.49 25.34
C ARG A 107 -8.33 7.72 25.28
N ARG A 108 -7.84 8.88 25.73
CA ARG A 108 -8.60 10.14 25.70
C ARG A 108 -9.05 10.50 24.27
N PHE A 109 -8.20 10.33 23.27
CA PHE A 109 -8.59 10.63 21.90
C PHE A 109 -9.52 9.58 21.29
N GLN A 110 -9.49 8.32 21.75
CA GLN A 110 -10.55 7.37 21.38
C GLN A 110 -11.92 7.83 21.89
N GLU A 111 -12.02 8.28 23.13
CA GLU A 111 -13.25 8.84 23.72
C GLU A 111 -13.73 10.08 22.96
N VAL A 112 -12.84 11.06 22.72
CA VAL A 112 -13.16 12.28 21.95
C VAL A 112 -13.70 11.95 20.55
N ASN A 113 -13.13 10.95 19.88
CA ASN A 113 -13.59 10.52 18.57
C ASN A 113 -14.92 9.75 18.65
N ALA A 114 -15.10 8.93 19.67
CA ALA A 114 -16.35 8.22 19.89
C ALA A 114 -17.53 9.18 20.14
N GLU A 115 -17.34 10.25 20.93
CA GLU A 115 -18.35 11.30 21.14
C GLU A 115 -18.76 12.01 19.83
N GLN A 116 -17.88 12.05 18.85
CA GLN A 116 -18.13 12.68 17.54
C GLN A 116 -18.64 11.72 16.48
N PHE A 117 -18.63 10.43 16.77
CA PHE A 117 -19.09 9.39 15.86
C PHE A 117 -20.59 9.12 16.06
N VAL A 118 -21.33 8.98 14.97
CA VAL A 118 -22.75 8.60 14.99
C VAL A 118 -22.82 7.13 14.60
N ASP A 119 -23.28 6.28 15.51
CA ASP A 119 -23.37 4.84 15.36
C ASP A 119 -24.70 4.45 14.70
N ASP A 120 -24.82 4.75 13.40
CA ASP A 120 -26.00 4.44 12.60
C ASP A 120 -25.64 3.69 11.31
N TYR A 121 -24.60 2.86 11.38
CA TYR A 121 -24.09 2.05 10.28
C TYR A 121 -24.40 0.56 10.48
N ASP A 122 -24.43 -0.20 9.38
CA ASP A 122 -24.40 -1.66 9.42
C ASP A 122 -22.96 -2.18 9.59
N TYR A 123 -21.96 -1.44 9.05
CA TYR A 123 -20.55 -1.82 9.11
C TYR A 123 -19.65 -0.62 9.43
N VAL A 124 -18.71 -0.82 10.33
CA VAL A 124 -17.67 0.14 10.68
C VAL A 124 -16.29 -0.48 10.40
N LEU A 125 -15.61 0.04 9.38
CA LEU A 125 -14.29 -0.43 8.93
C LEU A 125 -13.20 0.49 9.49
N VAL A 126 -12.45 -0.01 10.44
CA VAL A 126 -11.42 0.73 11.15
C VAL A 126 -10.04 0.40 10.56
N HIS A 127 -9.34 1.42 10.07
CA HIS A 127 -8.04 1.29 9.44
C HIS A 127 -6.91 1.61 10.41
N ASP A 128 -6.02 0.63 10.60
CA ASP A 128 -4.81 0.73 11.41
C ASP A 128 -5.06 0.97 12.92
N PRO A 129 -4.00 1.13 13.75
CA PRO A 129 -4.16 1.24 15.19
C PRO A 129 -4.68 2.60 15.66
N GLN A 130 -4.66 3.67 14.82
CA GLN A 130 -5.00 5.01 15.28
C GLN A 130 -6.44 5.09 15.82
N PRO A 131 -7.49 4.62 15.13
CA PRO A 131 -8.86 4.61 15.63
C PRO A 131 -9.24 3.30 16.33
N ALA A 132 -8.32 2.34 16.50
CA ALA A 132 -8.68 0.97 16.91
C ALA A 132 -9.31 0.88 18.31
N GLY A 133 -9.02 1.80 19.23
CA GLY A 133 -9.59 1.82 20.56
C GLY A 133 -11.03 2.37 20.63
N MET A 134 -11.54 3.00 19.55
CA MET A 134 -12.90 3.56 19.56
C MET A 134 -13.98 2.51 19.85
N ILE A 135 -13.77 1.26 19.47
CA ILE A 135 -14.71 0.15 19.71
C ILE A 135 -15.08 -0.02 21.19
N GLU A 136 -14.24 0.45 22.12
CA GLU A 136 -14.51 0.39 23.57
C GLU A 136 -15.83 1.09 23.94
N HIS A 137 -16.16 2.16 23.22
CA HIS A 137 -17.32 3.02 23.49
C HIS A 137 -18.60 2.55 22.78
N PHE A 138 -18.54 1.44 22.02
CA PHE A 138 -19.63 0.92 21.18
C PHE A 138 -19.98 -0.53 21.53
N ALA A 139 -19.97 -0.88 22.82
CA ALA A 139 -20.25 -2.26 23.27
C ALA A 139 -21.66 -2.76 22.89
N ASP A 140 -22.63 -1.85 22.78
CA ASP A 140 -24.03 -2.15 22.44
C ASP A 140 -24.35 -1.82 20.97
N SER A 141 -23.35 -1.55 20.13
CA SER A 141 -23.54 -1.28 18.71
C SER A 141 -24.14 -2.49 18.00
N ALA A 142 -25.11 -2.22 17.12
CA ALA A 142 -25.66 -3.24 16.22
C ALA A 142 -24.81 -3.42 14.93
N ALA A 143 -23.84 -2.54 14.70
CA ALA A 143 -22.96 -2.60 13.54
C ALA A 143 -21.91 -3.71 13.69
N HIS A 144 -21.52 -4.28 12.56
CA HIS A 144 -20.33 -5.12 12.50
C HIS A 144 -19.07 -4.25 12.44
N TRP A 145 -18.19 -4.41 13.42
CA TRP A 145 -16.91 -3.69 13.50
C TRP A 145 -15.78 -4.55 12.94
N ILE A 146 -15.07 -4.03 11.94
CA ILE A 146 -14.02 -4.74 11.21
C ILE A 146 -12.73 -3.94 11.30
N TRP A 147 -11.66 -4.57 11.79
CA TRP A 147 -10.34 -3.94 11.84
C TRP A 147 -9.50 -4.33 10.63
N ARG A 148 -8.96 -3.35 9.90
CA ARG A 148 -8.03 -3.56 8.78
C ARG A 148 -6.64 -3.08 9.16
N CYS A 149 -5.70 -4.00 9.34
CA CYS A 149 -4.29 -3.70 9.57
C CYS A 149 -3.55 -3.58 8.24
N HIS A 150 -2.87 -2.44 8.01
CA HIS A 150 -2.08 -2.20 6.81
C HIS A 150 -0.58 -2.29 7.06
N ILE A 151 -0.15 -2.47 8.31
CA ILE A 151 1.25 -2.49 8.72
C ILE A 151 1.76 -3.92 8.94
N ASP A 152 3.08 -4.07 8.89
CA ASP A 152 3.76 -5.33 9.18
C ASP A 152 3.78 -5.59 10.69
N LEU A 153 3.04 -6.60 11.15
CA LEU A 153 3.01 -7.09 12.53
C LEU A 153 3.78 -8.41 12.72
N SER A 154 4.71 -8.73 11.83
CA SER A 154 5.48 -10.00 11.92
C SER A 154 6.37 -10.09 13.16
N GLN A 155 6.88 -8.94 13.63
CA GLN A 155 7.75 -8.83 14.80
C GLN A 155 7.39 -7.58 15.63
N PRO A 156 6.19 -7.50 16.20
CA PRO A 156 5.75 -6.32 16.93
C PRO A 156 6.44 -6.21 18.30
N ASN A 157 6.63 -5.00 18.77
CA ASN A 157 6.90 -4.74 20.18
C ASN A 157 5.75 -5.31 21.02
N ARG A 158 6.06 -6.26 21.90
CA ARG A 158 5.03 -7.03 22.60
C ARG A 158 4.22 -6.17 23.55
N ASP A 159 4.85 -5.24 24.26
CA ASP A 159 4.17 -4.38 25.24
C ASP A 159 3.14 -3.48 24.56
N VAL A 160 3.47 -2.96 23.38
CA VAL A 160 2.56 -2.11 22.59
C VAL A 160 1.44 -2.93 21.96
N LEU A 161 1.73 -4.12 21.50
CA LEU A 161 0.69 -5.03 21.00
C LEU A 161 -0.27 -5.41 22.12
N ASP A 162 0.24 -5.82 23.31
CA ASP A 162 -0.55 -6.22 24.47
C ASP A 162 -1.43 -5.06 24.98
N PHE A 163 -0.98 -3.82 24.83
CA PHE A 163 -1.80 -2.63 25.09
C PHE A 163 -3.03 -2.53 24.16
N LEU A 164 -2.91 -2.95 22.90
CA LEU A 164 -3.99 -2.86 21.91
C LEU A 164 -4.93 -4.08 21.92
N LEU A 165 -4.45 -5.26 22.33
CA LEU A 165 -5.20 -6.52 22.29
C LEU A 165 -6.60 -6.45 22.90
N PRO A 166 -6.85 -5.76 24.06
CA PRO A 166 -8.19 -5.66 24.65
C PRO A 166 -9.24 -5.07 23.70
N TRP A 167 -8.83 -4.22 22.76
CA TRP A 167 -9.72 -3.69 21.73
C TRP A 167 -9.76 -4.58 20.50
N LEU A 168 -8.61 -5.08 20.03
CA LEU A 168 -8.53 -5.91 18.80
C LEU A 168 -9.31 -7.22 18.91
N GLY A 169 -9.47 -7.76 20.13
CA GLY A 169 -10.30 -8.94 20.38
C GLY A 169 -11.81 -8.69 20.34
N ARG A 170 -12.26 -7.42 20.29
CA ARG A 170 -13.69 -7.06 20.30
C ARG A 170 -14.30 -6.87 18.90
N TYR A 171 -13.47 -6.81 17.86
CA TYR A 171 -13.93 -6.72 16.47
C TYR A 171 -14.57 -8.02 16.02
N ASP A 172 -15.49 -7.96 15.05
CA ASP A 172 -16.10 -9.15 14.43
C ASP A 172 -15.13 -9.81 13.43
N ALA A 173 -14.21 -9.04 12.87
CA ALA A 173 -13.18 -9.52 11.96
C ALA A 173 -11.95 -8.63 11.98
N ALA A 174 -10.77 -9.25 11.77
CA ALA A 174 -9.51 -8.54 11.53
C ALA A 174 -8.95 -8.95 10.17
N ILE A 175 -8.38 -8.00 9.41
CA ILE A 175 -7.87 -8.25 8.08
C ILE A 175 -6.40 -7.87 8.01
N PHE A 176 -5.58 -8.79 7.48
CA PHE A 176 -4.14 -8.62 7.30
C PHE A 176 -3.75 -8.81 5.83
N HIS A 177 -2.56 -8.33 5.46
CA HIS A 177 -2.05 -8.51 4.10
C HIS A 177 -1.49 -9.91 3.87
N MET A 178 -0.92 -10.54 4.91
CA MET A 178 -0.22 -11.81 4.87
C MET A 178 -0.44 -12.58 6.18
N HIS A 179 -0.24 -13.90 6.14
CA HIS A 179 -0.31 -14.75 7.34
C HIS A 179 0.72 -14.37 8.40
N GLU A 180 1.92 -14.01 7.96
CA GLU A 180 3.04 -13.63 8.82
C GLU A 180 2.74 -12.37 9.64
N TYR A 181 1.76 -11.56 9.21
CA TYR A 181 1.36 -10.34 9.91
C TYR A 181 0.29 -10.58 10.98
N VAL A 182 -0.29 -11.76 11.02
CA VAL A 182 -1.21 -12.13 12.11
C VAL A 182 -0.39 -12.38 13.39
N PRO A 183 -0.61 -11.63 14.47
CA PRO A 183 0.19 -11.77 15.69
C PRO A 183 0.02 -13.15 16.33
N ARG A 184 1.09 -13.92 16.44
CA ARG A 184 1.06 -15.26 17.00
C ARG A 184 0.74 -15.23 18.50
N GLY A 185 -0.18 -16.10 18.92
CA GLY A 185 -0.56 -16.26 20.32
C GLY A 185 -1.30 -15.06 20.92
N ALA A 186 -1.79 -14.14 20.06
CA ALA A 186 -2.64 -13.03 20.47
C ALA A 186 -4.12 -13.40 20.30
N GLU A 187 -4.95 -13.05 21.26
CA GLU A 187 -6.40 -13.15 21.15
C GLU A 187 -6.93 -11.92 20.38
N ILE A 188 -7.09 -12.10 19.07
CA ILE A 188 -7.67 -11.10 18.17
C ILE A 188 -8.97 -11.64 17.56
N ALA A 189 -9.74 -10.77 16.94
CA ALA A 189 -10.89 -11.14 16.11
C ALA A 189 -10.54 -12.18 15.05
N PRO A 190 -11.53 -12.94 14.51
CA PRO A 190 -11.29 -13.86 13.41
C PRO A 190 -10.52 -13.20 12.27
N ALA A 191 -9.34 -13.74 11.95
CA ALA A 191 -8.41 -13.12 11.03
C ALA A 191 -8.63 -13.60 9.59
N PHE A 192 -8.67 -12.65 8.66
CA PHE A 192 -8.77 -12.85 7.22
C PHE A 192 -7.53 -12.30 6.53
N ILE A 193 -7.13 -12.93 5.44
CA ILE A 193 -5.89 -12.60 4.72
C ILE A 193 -6.22 -12.24 3.29
N TRP A 194 -6.02 -10.98 2.93
CA TRP A 194 -5.93 -10.56 1.53
C TRP A 194 -5.07 -9.31 1.37
N PRO A 195 -4.29 -9.27 0.27
CA PRO A 195 -3.43 -8.14 -0.02
C PRO A 195 -4.23 -6.90 -0.43
N PRO A 196 -3.65 -5.70 -0.32
CA PRO A 196 -4.22 -4.49 -0.89
C PRO A 196 -4.21 -4.55 -2.42
N ALA A 197 -4.71 -3.50 -3.05
CA ALA A 197 -4.83 -3.40 -4.50
C ALA A 197 -4.53 -1.97 -4.97
N ILE A 198 -4.15 -1.85 -6.24
CA ILE A 198 -4.07 -0.57 -6.94
C ILE A 198 -5.32 -0.33 -7.78
N ASP A 199 -5.62 0.94 -8.00
CA ASP A 199 -6.62 1.32 -8.99
C ASP A 199 -5.93 1.62 -10.33
N PRO A 200 -6.18 0.79 -11.36
CA PRO A 200 -5.55 0.93 -12.67
C PRO A 200 -6.03 2.15 -13.48
N LEU A 201 -7.06 2.85 -13.02
CA LEU A 201 -7.67 4.01 -13.70
C LEU A 201 -7.26 5.36 -13.09
N THR A 202 -6.43 5.37 -12.06
CA THR A 202 -5.89 6.62 -11.50
C THR A 202 -4.83 7.21 -12.42
N PRO A 203 -4.57 8.53 -12.36
CA PRO A 203 -3.47 9.17 -13.10
C PRO A 203 -2.12 8.49 -12.90
N LYS A 204 -1.89 7.90 -11.72
CA LYS A 204 -0.68 7.16 -11.38
C LYS A 204 -0.55 5.81 -12.10
N ASN A 205 -1.68 5.17 -12.49
CA ASN A 205 -1.70 3.79 -12.99
C ASN A 205 -2.38 3.61 -14.34
N MET A 206 -3.07 4.64 -14.86
CA MET A 206 -3.71 4.57 -16.16
C MET A 206 -2.70 4.30 -17.27
N ALA A 207 -3.20 3.80 -18.39
CA ALA A 207 -2.36 3.57 -19.56
C ALA A 207 -1.73 4.89 -20.06
N LEU A 208 -0.43 4.86 -20.25
CA LEU A 208 0.35 5.96 -20.81
C LEU A 208 1.19 5.39 -21.96
N SER A 209 1.24 6.11 -23.10
CA SER A 209 2.06 5.68 -24.21
C SER A 209 3.55 5.79 -23.88
N PRO A 210 4.43 4.97 -24.49
CA PRO A 210 5.87 5.11 -24.30
C PRO A 210 6.38 6.50 -24.72
N GLU A 211 5.78 7.08 -25.76
CA GLU A 211 6.13 8.39 -26.31
C GLU A 211 5.77 9.50 -25.33
N ASP A 212 4.55 9.49 -24.73
CA ASP A 212 4.15 10.45 -23.72
C ASP A 212 4.99 10.30 -22.46
N ALA A 213 5.29 9.08 -22.05
CA ALA A 213 6.15 8.83 -20.89
C ALA A 213 7.57 9.38 -21.12
N ALA A 214 8.16 9.15 -22.28
CA ALA A 214 9.46 9.68 -22.65
C ALA A 214 9.45 11.22 -22.66
N TYR A 215 8.43 11.83 -23.27
CA TYR A 215 8.28 13.28 -23.27
C TYR A 215 8.24 13.88 -21.84
N ILE A 216 7.49 13.24 -20.93
CA ILE A 216 7.41 13.71 -19.52
C ILE A 216 8.76 13.56 -18.83
N VAL A 217 9.44 12.42 -18.99
CA VAL A 217 10.73 12.14 -18.34
C VAL A 217 11.83 13.08 -18.83
N ASP A 218 11.84 13.42 -20.12
CA ASP A 218 12.78 14.37 -20.74
C ASP A 218 12.73 15.77 -20.07
N GLN A 219 11.56 16.19 -19.60
CA GLN A 219 11.40 17.50 -18.92
C GLN A 219 12.22 17.60 -17.61
N PHE A 220 12.69 16.49 -17.06
CA PHE A 220 13.55 16.44 -15.87
C PHE A 220 15.03 16.36 -16.22
N GLY A 221 15.40 16.50 -17.49
CA GLY A 221 16.79 16.49 -17.96
C GLY A 221 17.38 15.09 -18.10
N ILE A 222 16.55 14.05 -18.12
CA ILE A 222 16.94 12.66 -18.31
C ILE A 222 17.01 12.37 -19.81
N ASP A 223 18.09 11.79 -20.28
CA ASP A 223 18.24 11.37 -21.67
C ASP A 223 17.42 10.09 -21.92
N VAL A 224 16.30 10.26 -22.62
CA VAL A 224 15.32 9.20 -22.87
C VAL A 224 15.78 8.11 -23.85
N GLU A 225 16.88 8.32 -24.56
CA GLU A 225 17.50 7.31 -25.43
C GLU A 225 18.44 6.36 -24.66
N ARG A 226 18.76 6.68 -23.41
CA ARG A 226 19.61 5.91 -22.52
C ARG A 226 18.80 5.07 -21.54
N PRO A 227 19.27 3.88 -21.13
CA PRO A 227 18.55 3.05 -20.14
C PRO A 227 18.39 3.78 -18.80
N LEU A 228 17.17 3.77 -18.27
CA LEU A 228 16.85 4.37 -16.98
C LEU A 228 16.48 3.28 -15.96
N LEU A 229 17.17 3.26 -14.83
CA LEU A 229 16.74 2.53 -13.62
C LEU A 229 15.93 3.48 -12.75
N THR A 230 14.81 3.02 -12.18
CA THR A 230 13.97 3.90 -11.36
C THR A 230 13.55 3.22 -10.06
N GLN A 231 13.70 3.89 -8.93
CA GLN A 231 13.01 3.54 -7.70
C GLN A 231 12.00 4.63 -7.34
N VAL A 232 10.74 4.24 -7.11
CA VAL A 232 9.68 5.12 -6.63
C VAL A 232 9.39 4.79 -5.16
N SER A 233 9.78 5.68 -4.24
CA SER A 233 9.60 5.46 -2.81
C SER A 233 9.72 6.76 -2.02
N ARG A 234 9.26 6.76 -0.75
CA ARG A 234 9.67 7.83 0.18
C ARG A 234 11.18 7.77 0.43
N PHE A 235 11.76 8.88 0.83
CA PHE A 235 13.15 8.92 1.30
C PHE A 235 13.15 8.54 2.79
N ASP A 236 13.33 7.27 3.07
CA ASP A 236 13.50 6.73 4.42
C ASP A 236 14.50 5.57 4.43
N PRO A 237 15.06 5.21 5.60
CA PRO A 237 16.10 4.17 5.68
C PRO A 237 15.61 2.80 5.21
N TRP A 238 14.31 2.51 5.35
CA TRP A 238 13.76 1.20 4.96
C TRP A 238 13.63 1.02 3.45
N LYS A 239 13.63 2.13 2.69
CA LYS A 239 13.62 2.10 1.21
C LYS A 239 15.02 2.01 0.60
N ASP A 240 16.04 2.15 1.43
CA ASP A 240 17.46 1.99 1.11
C ASP A 240 17.92 2.67 -0.21
N PRO A 241 17.63 3.96 -0.42
CA PRO A 241 18.08 4.66 -1.63
C PRO A 241 19.61 4.67 -1.79
N LEU A 242 20.36 4.57 -0.69
CA LEU A 242 21.84 4.50 -0.73
C LEU A 242 22.30 3.18 -1.34
N GLY A 243 21.70 2.05 -0.93
CA GLY A 243 22.00 0.75 -1.52
C GLY A 243 21.54 0.64 -2.98
N VAL A 244 20.52 1.41 -3.39
CA VAL A 244 20.16 1.53 -4.82
C VAL A 244 21.24 2.28 -5.60
N ILE A 245 21.80 3.35 -5.06
CA ILE A 245 22.94 4.06 -5.67
C ILE A 245 24.15 3.13 -5.78
N ASP A 246 24.42 2.30 -4.77
CA ASP A 246 25.53 1.34 -4.84
C ASP A 246 25.29 0.29 -5.93
N ALA A 247 24.06 -0.27 -6.02
CA ALA A 247 23.70 -1.17 -7.10
C ALA A 247 23.84 -0.51 -8.48
N TYR A 248 23.36 0.73 -8.62
CA TYR A 248 23.52 1.50 -9.86
C TYR A 248 25.00 1.70 -10.24
N ARG A 249 25.88 2.01 -9.30
CA ARG A 249 27.32 2.15 -9.56
C ARG A 249 27.94 0.88 -10.11
N LEU A 250 27.51 -0.28 -9.61
CA LEU A 250 27.93 -1.59 -10.13
C LEU A 250 27.40 -1.82 -11.55
N VAL A 251 26.12 -1.48 -11.81
CA VAL A 251 25.54 -1.56 -13.17
C VAL A 251 26.28 -0.63 -14.13
N LYS A 252 26.59 0.61 -13.72
CA LYS A 252 27.28 1.62 -14.54
C LYS A 252 28.68 1.19 -14.96
N ALA A 253 29.35 0.37 -14.15
CA ALA A 253 30.65 -0.19 -14.50
C ALA A 253 30.59 -1.12 -15.72
N GLU A 254 29.47 -1.81 -15.97
CA GLU A 254 29.26 -2.69 -17.12
C GLU A 254 28.42 -2.02 -18.23
N HIS A 255 27.52 -1.11 -17.88
CA HIS A 255 26.66 -0.33 -18.75
C HIS A 255 26.87 1.17 -18.51
N PRO A 256 27.91 1.80 -19.09
CA PRO A 256 28.27 3.19 -18.80
C PRO A 256 27.18 4.22 -19.10
N ASP A 257 26.26 3.89 -20.01
CA ASP A 257 25.16 4.77 -20.43
C ASP A 257 23.92 4.70 -19.51
N VAL A 258 23.93 3.85 -18.46
CA VAL A 258 22.78 3.74 -17.57
C VAL A 258 22.60 4.99 -16.72
N GLN A 259 21.36 5.38 -16.49
CA GLN A 259 20.93 6.46 -15.62
C GLN A 259 20.12 5.91 -14.44
N LEU A 260 20.06 6.65 -13.34
CA LEU A 260 19.25 6.32 -12.16
C LEU A 260 18.31 7.48 -11.79
N ALA A 261 17.02 7.21 -11.62
CA ALA A 261 16.06 8.12 -11.02
C ALA A 261 15.57 7.58 -9.67
N LEU A 262 15.79 8.33 -8.60
CA LEU A 262 15.16 8.13 -7.31
C LEU A 262 14.01 9.13 -7.19
N VAL A 263 12.78 8.63 -7.27
CA VAL A 263 11.56 9.44 -7.36
C VAL A 263 10.76 9.26 -6.07
N GLY A 264 10.54 10.35 -5.35
CA GLY A 264 9.89 10.28 -4.04
C GLY A 264 8.88 11.37 -3.78
N SER A 265 8.34 11.36 -2.58
CA SER A 265 7.49 12.43 -2.05
C SER A 265 8.02 12.86 -0.70
N MET A 266 8.12 14.18 -0.51
CA MET A 266 8.52 14.82 0.75
C MET A 266 7.30 15.37 1.44
N ALA A 267 7.13 15.07 2.73
CA ALA A 267 6.15 15.71 3.58
C ALA A 267 6.81 16.81 4.41
N HIS A 268 6.11 17.91 4.62
CA HIS A 268 6.66 19.08 5.36
C HIS A 268 6.89 18.76 6.84
N ASP A 269 6.12 17.83 7.38
CA ASP A 269 6.09 17.41 8.78
C ASP A 269 6.86 16.10 9.04
N ASP A 270 7.71 15.65 8.10
CA ASP A 270 8.57 14.47 8.23
C ASP A 270 10.06 14.84 8.26
N PRO A 271 10.61 15.20 9.45
CA PRO A 271 12.04 15.56 9.57
C PRO A 271 13.00 14.43 9.19
N GLU A 272 12.61 13.16 9.46
CA GLU A 272 13.43 12.00 9.09
C GLU A 272 13.54 11.85 7.58
N GLY A 273 12.44 12.06 6.86
CA GLY A 273 12.44 12.06 5.40
C GLY A 273 13.35 13.13 4.81
N TRP A 274 13.35 14.35 5.40
CA TRP A 274 14.27 15.42 4.98
C TRP A 274 15.73 15.10 5.23
N ASP A 275 16.05 14.54 6.39
CA ASP A 275 17.43 14.12 6.71
C ASP A 275 17.90 13.05 5.73
N TYR A 276 17.05 12.06 5.46
CA TYR A 276 17.40 10.96 4.57
C TYR A 276 17.50 11.40 3.09
N TYR A 277 16.65 12.33 2.65
CA TYR A 277 16.77 12.99 1.35
C TYR A 277 18.16 13.67 1.20
N ASN A 278 18.54 14.50 2.18
CA ASN A 278 19.84 15.19 2.15
C ASN A 278 21.02 14.20 2.16
N ARG A 279 20.93 13.13 2.93
CA ARG A 279 21.93 12.05 2.92
C ARG A 279 22.02 11.40 1.55
N THR A 280 20.91 11.14 0.89
CA THR A 280 20.86 10.54 -0.45
C THR A 280 21.49 11.45 -1.49
N VAL A 281 21.20 12.75 -1.47
CA VAL A 281 21.82 13.76 -2.35
C VAL A 281 23.34 13.80 -2.15
N ASN A 282 23.79 13.86 -0.90
CA ASN A 282 25.23 13.85 -0.60
C ASN A 282 25.91 12.54 -1.03
N TYR A 283 25.24 11.41 -0.87
CA TYR A 283 25.77 10.09 -1.23
C TYR A 283 25.87 9.89 -2.75
N ALA A 284 24.96 10.48 -3.53
CA ALA A 284 25.05 10.49 -4.99
C ALA A 284 26.34 11.19 -5.50
N GLY A 285 26.88 12.13 -4.70
CA GLY A 285 28.21 12.70 -4.95
C GLY A 285 28.30 13.59 -6.19
N GLY A 286 27.17 14.09 -6.71
CA GLY A 286 27.13 14.92 -7.92
C GLY A 286 27.31 14.14 -9.22
N ASP A 287 27.04 12.81 -9.23
CA ASP A 287 27.00 12.03 -10.47
C ASP A 287 25.89 12.60 -11.38
N PRO A 288 26.22 13.07 -12.61
CA PRO A 288 25.26 13.71 -13.49
C PRO A 288 24.18 12.77 -14.03
N ASP A 289 24.35 11.46 -13.90
CA ASP A 289 23.41 10.43 -14.31
C ASP A 289 22.52 9.92 -13.14
N VAL A 290 22.60 10.55 -11.96
CA VAL A 290 21.74 10.25 -10.79
C VAL A 290 20.80 11.41 -10.54
N TYR A 291 19.52 11.16 -10.70
CA TYR A 291 18.43 12.13 -10.53
C TYR A 291 17.66 11.83 -9.25
N ILE A 292 17.61 12.79 -8.33
CA ILE A 292 16.86 12.69 -7.07
C ILE A 292 15.73 13.68 -7.14
N LEU A 293 14.51 13.18 -7.35
CA LEU A 293 13.34 13.95 -7.72
C LEU A 293 12.21 13.74 -6.71
N SER A 294 11.45 14.80 -6.47
CA SER A 294 10.31 14.75 -5.54
C SER A 294 9.20 15.72 -5.96
N ASN A 295 8.14 15.80 -5.15
CA ASN A 295 7.10 16.82 -5.30
C ASN A 295 7.66 18.26 -5.29
N LEU A 296 8.86 18.49 -4.76
CA LEU A 296 9.57 19.77 -4.85
C LEU A 296 10.02 20.08 -6.28
N ASN A 297 10.18 19.07 -7.11
CA ASN A 297 10.49 19.17 -8.52
C ASN A 297 9.23 19.02 -9.40
N ASN A 298 8.04 19.26 -8.85
CA ASN A 298 6.74 19.05 -9.50
C ASN A 298 6.46 17.60 -9.93
N ILE A 299 7.00 16.62 -9.21
CA ILE A 299 6.63 15.23 -9.39
C ILE A 299 5.25 14.99 -8.74
N GLY A 300 4.28 14.63 -9.56
CA GLY A 300 2.96 14.17 -9.16
C GLY A 300 2.68 12.76 -9.67
N SER A 301 1.41 12.36 -9.64
CA SER A 301 0.99 11.00 -10.00
C SER A 301 1.26 10.66 -11.47
N VAL A 302 1.12 11.64 -12.37
CA VAL A 302 1.35 11.44 -13.82
C VAL A 302 2.85 11.25 -14.10
N GLU A 303 3.69 12.05 -13.44
CA GLU A 303 5.16 11.94 -13.56
C GLU A 303 5.64 10.60 -13.00
N VAL A 304 5.15 10.16 -11.82
CA VAL A 304 5.45 8.82 -11.28
C VAL A 304 5.05 7.73 -12.28
N ASN A 305 3.87 7.85 -12.91
CA ASN A 305 3.44 6.94 -13.96
C ASN A 305 4.44 6.91 -15.13
N ALA A 306 4.82 8.09 -15.62
CA ALA A 306 5.77 8.24 -16.73
C ALA A 306 7.15 7.62 -16.40
N PHE A 307 7.70 7.91 -15.23
CA PHE A 307 8.96 7.31 -14.77
C PHE A 307 8.89 5.79 -14.74
N GLN A 308 7.82 5.22 -14.18
CA GLN A 308 7.65 3.77 -14.17
C GLN A 308 7.47 3.23 -15.59
N VAL A 309 6.70 3.88 -16.46
CA VAL A 309 6.50 3.42 -17.85
C VAL A 309 7.77 3.53 -18.70
N HIS A 310 8.61 4.53 -18.47
CA HIS A 310 9.84 4.73 -19.25
C HIS A 310 11.01 3.86 -18.76
N SER A 311 11.00 3.40 -17.50
CA SER A 311 12.11 2.64 -16.92
C SER A 311 12.48 1.39 -17.71
N ALA A 312 13.77 1.14 -17.90
CA ALA A 312 14.30 -0.14 -18.36
C ALA A 312 14.10 -1.22 -17.28
N ALA A 313 14.34 -0.86 -16.02
CA ALA A 313 14.00 -1.66 -14.85
C ALA A 313 13.50 -0.77 -13.71
N ALA A 314 12.43 -1.18 -13.07
CA ALA A 314 11.99 -0.62 -11.80
C ALA A 314 12.66 -1.38 -10.64
N ILE A 315 13.07 -0.63 -9.61
CA ILE A 315 13.74 -1.16 -8.42
C ILE A 315 12.90 -0.86 -7.19
N GLN A 316 12.81 -1.80 -6.25
CA GLN A 316 12.29 -1.58 -4.91
C GLN A 316 13.18 -2.32 -3.91
N LYS A 317 14.33 -1.71 -3.61
CA LYS A 317 15.33 -2.30 -2.72
C LYS A 317 15.07 -1.94 -1.26
N SER A 318 13.87 -2.28 -0.77
CA SER A 318 13.51 -2.05 0.63
C SER A 318 14.16 -3.07 1.55
N THR A 319 14.63 -2.63 2.73
CA THR A 319 15.04 -3.52 3.82
C THR A 319 13.86 -3.94 4.69
N LYS A 320 12.76 -3.17 4.63
CA LYS A 320 11.47 -3.47 5.28
C LYS A 320 10.32 -2.90 4.46
N GLU A 321 9.23 -3.67 4.33
CA GLU A 321 8.08 -3.25 3.53
C GLU A 321 6.78 -3.91 4.02
N GLY A 322 5.75 -3.11 4.30
CA GLY A 322 4.43 -3.64 4.64
C GLY A 322 3.78 -4.35 3.47
N PHE A 323 3.72 -3.72 2.31
CA PHE A 323 3.28 -4.35 1.07
C PHE A 323 4.08 -3.85 -0.15
N GLY A 324 4.23 -2.52 -0.32
CA GLY A 324 4.94 -1.93 -1.45
C GLY A 324 4.10 -1.84 -2.71
N LEU A 325 3.06 -1.01 -2.70
CA LEU A 325 2.17 -0.82 -3.87
C LEU A 325 2.93 -0.41 -5.14
N THR A 326 4.09 0.25 -5.01
CA THR A 326 4.96 0.64 -6.12
C THR A 326 5.46 -0.56 -6.94
N VAL A 327 5.63 -1.73 -6.31
CA VAL A 327 5.94 -3.00 -7.00
C VAL A 327 4.77 -3.41 -7.88
N THR A 328 3.55 -3.45 -7.32
CA THR A 328 2.32 -3.72 -8.07
C THR A 328 2.15 -2.75 -9.25
N GLU A 329 2.41 -1.45 -9.03
CA GLU A 329 2.30 -0.39 -10.03
C GLU A 329 3.26 -0.59 -11.20
N ALA A 330 4.53 -0.92 -10.92
CA ALA A 330 5.54 -1.17 -11.96
C ALA A 330 5.22 -2.45 -12.76
N LEU A 331 4.83 -3.53 -12.10
CA LEU A 331 4.38 -4.77 -12.75
C LEU A 331 3.13 -4.54 -13.61
N TRP A 332 2.16 -3.75 -13.13
CA TRP A 332 0.97 -3.37 -13.91
C TRP A 332 1.33 -2.67 -15.22
N LYS A 333 2.38 -1.85 -15.22
CA LYS A 333 2.91 -1.13 -16.39
C LYS A 333 3.84 -1.98 -17.28
N THR A 334 3.92 -3.30 -17.00
CA THR A 334 4.79 -4.23 -17.75
C THR A 334 6.26 -3.83 -17.65
N ARG A 335 6.70 -3.37 -16.48
CA ARG A 335 8.12 -3.07 -16.27
C ARG A 335 8.82 -4.26 -15.61
N PRO A 336 10.04 -4.61 -16.08
CA PRO A 336 10.91 -5.51 -15.36
C PRO A 336 11.10 -4.98 -13.93
N MET A 337 10.82 -5.83 -12.92
CA MET A 337 10.83 -5.42 -11.52
C MET A 337 11.88 -6.18 -10.74
N VAL A 338 12.85 -5.46 -10.17
CA VAL A 338 13.85 -5.98 -9.22
C VAL A 338 13.45 -5.50 -7.83
N ALA A 339 13.13 -6.42 -6.93
CA ALA A 339 12.68 -6.05 -5.59
C ALA A 339 13.28 -6.93 -4.50
N SER A 340 13.39 -6.38 -3.30
CA SER A 340 13.90 -7.13 -2.14
C SER A 340 12.93 -8.22 -1.70
N ARG A 341 13.50 -9.33 -1.22
CA ARG A 341 12.76 -10.46 -0.63
C ARG A 341 12.35 -10.15 0.80
N VAL A 342 11.44 -9.16 0.98
CA VAL A 342 10.95 -8.71 2.29
C VAL A 342 9.46 -8.45 2.28
N GLY A 343 8.82 -8.67 3.43
CA GLY A 343 7.42 -8.30 3.71
C GLY A 343 6.47 -8.66 2.56
N GLY A 344 5.49 -7.79 2.31
CA GLY A 344 4.48 -8.00 1.27
C GLY A 344 4.99 -7.99 -0.17
N ILE A 345 6.26 -7.66 -0.43
CA ILE A 345 6.86 -7.77 -1.76
C ILE A 345 6.87 -9.22 -2.25
N VAL A 346 7.13 -10.17 -1.36
CA VAL A 346 7.21 -11.60 -1.72
C VAL A 346 5.88 -12.17 -2.23
N ALA A 347 4.76 -11.56 -1.84
CA ALA A 347 3.44 -11.95 -2.35
C ALA A 347 3.17 -11.45 -3.78
N GLN A 348 3.93 -10.45 -4.24
CA GLN A 348 3.71 -9.77 -5.52
C GLN A 348 4.57 -10.32 -6.65
N ILE A 349 5.67 -10.99 -6.33
CA ILE A 349 6.64 -11.48 -7.30
C ILE A 349 6.86 -12.98 -7.12
N GLN A 350 6.62 -13.74 -8.16
CA GLN A 350 7.09 -15.11 -8.32
C GLN A 350 8.51 -15.03 -8.91
N ASP A 351 9.51 -15.30 -8.07
CA ASP A 351 10.92 -15.12 -8.41
C ASP A 351 11.32 -15.90 -9.67
N GLY A 352 11.97 -15.24 -10.61
CA GLY A 352 12.34 -15.81 -11.89
C GLY A 352 11.20 -15.92 -12.92
N GLU A 353 9.93 -15.80 -12.51
CA GLU A 353 8.77 -15.94 -13.40
C GLU A 353 8.10 -14.60 -13.73
N THR A 354 7.86 -13.77 -12.72
CA THR A 354 7.15 -12.49 -12.87
C THR A 354 8.01 -11.27 -12.55
N GLY A 355 9.19 -11.47 -11.98
CA GLY A 355 10.17 -10.45 -11.62
C GLY A 355 11.41 -11.08 -10.99
N TRP A 356 12.23 -10.27 -10.33
CA TRP A 356 13.46 -10.68 -9.64
C TRP A 356 13.35 -10.32 -8.17
N LEU A 357 13.51 -11.32 -7.29
CA LEU A 357 13.63 -11.12 -5.84
C LEU A 357 15.09 -11.25 -5.42
N VAL A 358 15.61 -10.22 -4.77
CA VAL A 358 17.01 -10.11 -4.34
C VAL A 358 17.12 -9.99 -2.83
N ASP A 359 18.31 -10.25 -2.29
CA ASP A 359 18.61 -10.00 -0.87
C ASP A 359 18.49 -8.49 -0.58
N PRO A 360 17.71 -8.08 0.45
CA PRO A 360 17.54 -6.67 0.82
C PRO A 360 18.85 -5.94 1.17
N HIS A 361 19.88 -6.69 1.60
CA HIS A 361 21.17 -6.13 2.02
C HIS A 361 22.27 -6.29 0.96
N SER A 362 21.96 -6.81 -0.24
CA SER A 362 22.93 -7.00 -1.31
C SER A 362 22.70 -6.06 -2.50
N PRO A 363 23.43 -4.94 -2.60
CA PRO A 363 23.50 -4.14 -3.83
C PRO A 363 23.98 -4.96 -5.04
N GLU A 364 24.86 -5.95 -4.82
CA GLU A 364 25.42 -6.81 -5.86
C GLU A 364 24.36 -7.71 -6.51
N GLU A 365 23.41 -8.27 -5.74
CA GLU A 365 22.30 -9.03 -6.29
C GLU A 365 21.36 -8.13 -7.09
N CYS A 366 21.07 -6.95 -6.57
CA CYS A 366 20.26 -5.96 -7.27
C CYS A 366 20.92 -5.55 -8.60
N ALA A 367 22.22 -5.28 -8.58
CA ALA A 367 22.97 -4.94 -9.79
C ALA A 367 22.96 -6.07 -10.82
N ARG A 368 23.23 -7.32 -10.40
CA ARG A 368 23.18 -8.48 -11.30
C ARG A 368 21.83 -8.65 -11.99
N ALA A 369 20.73 -8.49 -11.25
CA ALA A 369 19.39 -8.53 -11.83
C ALA A 369 19.16 -7.41 -12.85
N CYS A 370 19.62 -6.19 -12.57
CA CYS A 370 19.52 -5.07 -13.51
C CYS A 370 20.38 -5.31 -14.76
N ILE A 371 21.61 -5.85 -14.61
CA ILE A 371 22.50 -6.20 -15.73
C ILE A 371 21.84 -7.28 -16.60
N GLU A 372 21.25 -8.34 -16.02
CA GLU A 372 20.50 -9.37 -16.75
C GLU A 372 19.36 -8.75 -17.58
N ILE A 373 18.62 -7.81 -17.01
CA ILE A 373 17.51 -7.11 -17.69
C ILE A 373 18.03 -6.28 -18.88
N LEU A 374 19.13 -5.56 -18.69
CA LEU A 374 19.73 -4.72 -19.73
C LEU A 374 20.37 -5.55 -20.84
N ALA A 375 20.93 -6.72 -20.52
CA ALA A 375 21.53 -7.63 -21.49
C ALA A 375 20.50 -8.34 -22.37
N ASP A 376 19.30 -8.67 -21.87
CA ASP A 376 18.21 -9.31 -22.62
C ASP A 376 16.86 -8.63 -22.33
N PRO A 377 16.59 -7.45 -22.90
CA PRO A 377 15.33 -6.72 -22.70
C PRO A 377 14.09 -7.49 -23.19
N ILE A 378 14.25 -8.39 -24.15
CA ILE A 378 13.12 -9.17 -24.72
C ILE A 378 12.64 -10.18 -23.67
N SER A 379 13.54 -10.97 -23.10
CA SER A 379 13.21 -11.94 -22.05
C SER A 379 12.68 -11.22 -20.81
N ALA A 380 13.32 -10.11 -20.41
CA ALA A 380 12.87 -9.30 -19.29
C ALA A 380 11.43 -8.78 -19.49
N ARG A 381 11.09 -8.29 -20.68
CA ARG A 381 9.72 -7.87 -21.02
C ARG A 381 8.72 -9.02 -20.97
N GLN A 382 9.08 -10.22 -21.41
CA GLN A 382 8.19 -11.39 -21.32
C GLN A 382 7.90 -11.76 -19.88
N ARG A 383 8.90 -11.68 -19.00
CA ARG A 383 8.74 -11.86 -17.54
C ARG A 383 7.80 -10.80 -16.96
N ALA A 384 7.99 -9.53 -17.34
CA ALA A 384 7.15 -8.43 -16.92
C ALA A 384 5.68 -8.54 -17.40
N LEU A 385 5.44 -9.11 -18.58
CA LEU A 385 4.08 -9.41 -19.09
C LEU A 385 3.38 -10.45 -18.21
N ARG A 386 4.08 -11.49 -17.75
CA ARG A 386 3.54 -12.44 -16.78
C ARG A 386 3.25 -11.77 -15.43
N GLY A 387 4.15 -10.86 -15.00
CA GLY A 387 3.94 -10.02 -13.81
C GLY A 387 2.67 -9.16 -13.91
N LYS A 388 2.44 -8.50 -15.04
CA LYS A 388 1.21 -7.74 -15.28
C LYS A 388 -0.04 -8.61 -15.17
N GLU A 389 -0.02 -9.80 -15.76
CA GLU A 389 -1.16 -10.71 -15.68
C GLU A 389 -1.39 -11.23 -14.26
N TYR A 390 -0.33 -11.45 -13.49
CA TYR A 390 -0.43 -11.79 -12.08
C TYR A 390 -1.05 -10.66 -11.26
N VAL A 391 -0.63 -9.40 -11.49
CA VAL A 391 -1.24 -8.20 -10.90
C VAL A 391 -2.71 -8.07 -11.28
N ARG A 392 -3.05 -8.26 -12.57
CA ARG A 392 -4.43 -8.16 -13.06
C ARG A 392 -5.38 -9.07 -12.31
N ARG A 393 -4.94 -10.28 -11.95
CA ARG A 393 -5.76 -11.28 -11.24
C ARG A 393 -5.85 -11.00 -9.75
N ASN A 394 -4.77 -10.50 -9.13
CA ASN A 394 -4.60 -10.55 -7.68
C ASN A 394 -4.60 -9.19 -6.99
N PHE A 395 -4.25 -8.08 -7.68
CA PHE A 395 -3.92 -6.83 -7.00
C PHE A 395 -4.63 -5.60 -7.59
N LEU A 396 -5.77 -5.77 -8.27
CA LEU A 396 -6.58 -4.65 -8.76
C LEU A 396 -7.83 -4.42 -7.89
N MET A 397 -8.32 -3.19 -7.91
CA MET A 397 -9.46 -2.72 -7.11
C MET A 397 -10.74 -3.60 -7.22
N PRO A 398 -11.14 -4.13 -8.41
CA PRO A 398 -12.29 -5.03 -8.48
C PRO A 398 -12.15 -6.29 -7.64
N ARG A 399 -10.93 -6.89 -7.56
CA ARG A 399 -10.68 -8.05 -6.69
C ARG A 399 -10.80 -7.65 -5.22
N LEU A 400 -10.25 -6.51 -4.81
CA LEU A 400 -10.34 -6.02 -3.43
C LEU A 400 -11.80 -5.75 -3.02
N LEU A 401 -12.59 -5.13 -3.90
CA LEU A 401 -14.02 -4.94 -3.67
C LEU A 401 -14.73 -6.29 -3.49
N ARG A 402 -14.45 -7.27 -4.35
CA ARG A 402 -15.01 -8.63 -4.24
C ARG A 402 -14.71 -9.26 -2.87
N ASP A 403 -13.49 -9.15 -2.38
CA ASP A 403 -13.09 -9.73 -1.08
C ASP A 403 -13.86 -9.07 0.08
N TRP A 404 -14.03 -7.76 0.04
CA TRP A 404 -14.89 -7.04 0.99
C TRP A 404 -16.35 -7.52 0.94
N LEU A 405 -16.93 -7.62 -0.25
CA LEU A 405 -18.32 -8.10 -0.39
C LEU A 405 -18.49 -9.54 0.11
N VAL A 406 -17.48 -10.40 -0.06
CA VAL A 406 -17.52 -11.77 0.52
C VAL A 406 -17.54 -11.71 2.05
N LEU A 407 -16.68 -10.91 2.67
CA LEU A 407 -16.66 -10.79 4.14
C LEU A 407 -17.98 -10.23 4.67
N LEU A 408 -18.48 -9.14 4.08
CA LEU A 408 -19.75 -8.53 4.53
C LEU A 408 -20.90 -9.51 4.44
N ASN A 409 -21.00 -10.30 3.35
CA ASN A 409 -22.01 -11.37 3.24
C ASN A 409 -21.82 -12.47 4.29
N LYS A 410 -20.59 -12.86 4.61
CA LYS A 410 -20.31 -13.84 5.68
C LYS A 410 -20.78 -13.33 7.05
N LEU A 411 -20.57 -12.07 7.37
CA LEU A 411 -21.03 -11.47 8.62
C LEU A 411 -22.57 -11.44 8.72
N GLU A 412 -23.26 -11.23 7.61
CA GLU A 412 -24.74 -11.30 7.53
C GLU A 412 -25.28 -12.75 7.49
N GLY A 413 -24.41 -13.77 7.41
CA GLY A 413 -24.84 -15.16 7.23
C GLY A 413 -25.41 -15.47 5.84
N ASN A 414 -25.14 -14.64 4.84
CA ASN A 414 -25.58 -14.85 3.46
C ASN A 414 -24.75 -15.92 2.75
N ASP A 415 -25.34 -16.59 1.75
CA ASP A 415 -24.63 -17.52 0.88
C ASP A 415 -23.65 -16.75 -0.04
N THR A 416 -22.39 -17.10 0.04
CA THR A 416 -21.34 -16.55 -0.84
C THR A 416 -21.16 -17.36 -2.12
N ALA A 417 -21.95 -18.43 -2.33
CA ALA A 417 -21.92 -19.32 -3.51
C ALA A 417 -20.51 -19.80 -3.87
N GLY A 418 -19.73 -20.23 -2.87
CA GLY A 418 -18.38 -20.74 -3.04
C GLY A 418 -17.30 -19.65 -3.21
N ALA A 419 -17.67 -18.36 -3.19
CA ALA A 419 -16.69 -17.30 -3.09
C ALA A 419 -16.10 -17.29 -1.67
N GLU A 420 -14.78 -17.41 -1.59
CA GLU A 420 -14.07 -17.49 -0.31
C GLU A 420 -13.01 -16.39 -0.20
N VAL A 421 -12.76 -15.97 1.03
CA VAL A 421 -11.55 -15.25 1.44
C VAL A 421 -10.75 -16.13 2.38
N VAL A 422 -9.44 -16.05 2.28
CA VAL A 422 -8.53 -16.88 3.09
C VAL A 422 -8.65 -16.45 4.55
N THR A 423 -8.81 -17.40 5.45
CA THR A 423 -8.78 -17.19 6.90
C THR A 423 -7.45 -17.66 7.48
N ALA A 424 -6.98 -17.01 8.54
CA ALA A 424 -5.72 -17.39 9.18
C ALA A 424 -5.75 -18.78 9.81
N ALA A 425 -6.94 -19.31 10.11
CA ALA A 425 -7.12 -20.64 10.67
C ALA A 425 -7.03 -21.78 9.61
N ALA A 426 -6.98 -21.45 8.32
CA ALA A 426 -6.96 -22.41 7.23
C ALA A 426 -5.55 -22.79 6.73
N VAL A 427 -4.47 -22.38 7.44
CA VAL A 427 -3.07 -22.68 7.08
C VAL A 427 -2.31 -23.30 8.23
#